data_fdd83c84be36a99c090bbc494534a6fc
#
_entry.id   fdd83c84be36a99c090bbc494534a6fc
#
_cell.length_a   1.000
_cell.length_b   1.000
_cell.length_c   1.000
_cell.angle_alpha   90.00
_cell.angle_beta   90.00
_cell.angle_gamma   90.00
#
_symmetry.space_group_name_H-M   'P 1'
#
loop_
_entity.id
_entity.type
_entity.pdbx_description
1 polymer ?
#
loop_
_entity_poly.entity_id
_entity_poly.type
_entity_poly.pdbx_seq_one_letter_code
_entity_poly.pdbx_strand_id
1 'polypeptide(L)'
;MKMIDKIFSREDHTCPWWLCFTFDNPLRGLLQNPFKILSSFVKAGDTILDIGPGMGYFTFPLSQITGPDGKVIALDIQEGMLKRLEKKVMNKKTENVKLKLYDGINFDLVEKFDFILLFWMYHEVRNKPVFIKELKSVLKPEGKMLIAEPGIHVSGKKFNDSIKLLTDAGFIISEKPQIALSRAVMMQKK
;
A
#
# COMPACT_ATOMS: atom_id res chain seq x y z
N MET A 1 -10.19 17.15 -26.65
CA MET A 1 -9.20 16.09 -26.75
C MET A 1 -7.80 16.46 -26.25
N LYS A 2 -7.39 17.77 -26.26
CA LYS A 2 -6.04 18.22 -25.87
C LYS A 2 -5.77 18.44 -24.36
N MET A 3 -6.78 18.39 -23.50
CA MET A 3 -6.61 18.65 -22.06
C MET A 3 -6.40 17.37 -21.24
N ILE A 4 -6.97 16.25 -21.70
CA ILE A 4 -6.82 14.93 -21.06
C ILE A 4 -5.42 14.38 -21.35
N ASP A 5 -4.90 14.55 -22.57
CA ASP A 5 -3.54 14.10 -22.94
C ASP A 5 -2.43 14.83 -22.18
N LYS A 6 -2.69 16.08 -21.74
CA LYS A 6 -1.71 16.86 -20.93
C LYS A 6 -1.64 16.44 -19.47
N ILE A 7 -2.68 15.76 -18.97
CA ILE A 7 -2.75 15.21 -17.61
C ILE A 7 -1.98 13.88 -17.53
N PHE A 8 -1.96 13.13 -18.63
CA PHE A 8 -1.29 11.82 -18.71
C PHE A 8 0.12 11.85 -19.31
N SER A 9 0.57 12.97 -19.89
CA SER A 9 1.87 13.10 -20.55
C SER A 9 2.97 13.76 -19.71
N ARG A 10 2.73 14.08 -18.44
CA ARG A 10 3.78 14.51 -17.54
C ARG A 10 4.44 13.29 -16.91
N GLU A 11 5.77 13.29 -16.89
CA GLU A 11 6.67 12.29 -16.29
C GLU A 11 6.49 12.04 -14.78
N ASP A 12 5.45 12.62 -14.18
CA ASP A 12 5.02 12.39 -12.80
C ASP A 12 4.00 11.24 -12.78
N HIS A 13 4.52 10.02 -12.63
CA HIS A 13 3.71 8.77 -12.62
C HIS A 13 2.84 8.57 -11.37
N THR A 14 2.79 9.54 -10.46
CA THR A 14 1.97 9.45 -9.24
C THR A 14 0.55 9.92 -9.54
N CYS A 15 -0.45 9.07 -9.25
CA CYS A 15 -1.85 9.42 -9.43
C CYS A 15 -2.17 10.71 -8.62
N PRO A 16 -2.68 11.78 -9.27
CA PRO A 16 -2.99 13.00 -8.54
C PRO A 16 -4.05 12.73 -7.46
N TRP A 17 -3.83 13.24 -6.25
CA TRP A 17 -4.70 13.04 -5.10
C TRP A 17 -6.18 13.38 -5.35
N TRP A 18 -6.46 14.34 -6.25
CA TRP A 18 -7.83 14.73 -6.62
C TRP A 18 -8.50 13.73 -7.56
N LEU A 19 -7.76 12.83 -8.23
CA LEU A 19 -8.30 11.77 -9.06
C LEU A 19 -8.61 10.49 -8.27
N CYS A 20 -8.01 10.32 -7.08
CA CYS A 20 -8.20 9.15 -6.23
C CYS A 20 -9.65 8.94 -5.75
N PHE A 21 -10.51 9.97 -5.85
CA PHE A 21 -11.95 9.81 -5.61
C PHE A 21 -12.63 8.76 -6.49
N THR A 22 -12.12 8.56 -7.70
CA THR A 22 -12.70 7.58 -8.64
C THR A 22 -12.49 6.14 -8.17
N PHE A 23 -11.50 5.92 -7.31
CA PHE A 23 -11.17 4.61 -6.75
C PHE A 23 -11.84 4.33 -5.39
N ASP A 24 -12.48 5.33 -4.77
CA ASP A 24 -13.13 5.24 -3.45
C ASP A 24 -14.66 5.15 -3.59
N ASN A 25 -15.15 4.35 -4.53
CA ASN A 25 -16.57 4.20 -4.78
C ASN A 25 -17.16 2.93 -4.09
N PRO A 26 -18.47 2.92 -3.75
CA PRO A 26 -19.11 1.79 -3.06
C PRO A 26 -19.03 0.46 -3.83
N LEU A 27 -18.98 0.51 -5.17
CA LEU A 27 -18.88 -0.68 -6.02
C LEU A 27 -17.54 -1.41 -5.82
N ARG A 28 -16.47 -0.68 -5.46
CA ARG A 28 -15.18 -1.28 -5.10
C ARG A 28 -15.33 -2.23 -3.91
N GLY A 29 -16.16 -1.88 -2.92
CA GLY A 29 -16.41 -2.72 -1.74
C GLY A 29 -17.01 -4.08 -2.05
N LEU A 30 -17.79 -4.19 -3.13
CA LEU A 30 -18.35 -5.46 -3.59
C LEU A 30 -17.27 -6.39 -4.19
N LEU A 31 -16.29 -5.80 -4.91
CA LEU A 31 -15.26 -6.56 -5.61
C LEU A 31 -13.99 -6.75 -4.75
N GLN A 32 -13.64 -5.74 -3.96
CA GLN A 32 -12.42 -5.69 -3.17
C GLN A 32 -12.73 -5.36 -1.71
N ASN A 33 -13.51 -6.22 -1.04
CA ASN A 33 -13.80 -6.05 0.37
C ASN A 33 -12.51 -6.17 1.20
N PRO A 34 -12.06 -5.07 1.88
CA PRO A 34 -10.79 -5.07 2.59
C PRO A 34 -10.71 -6.11 3.70
N PHE A 35 -11.81 -6.35 4.43
CA PHE A 35 -11.83 -7.35 5.50
C PHE A 35 -11.61 -8.76 4.96
N LYS A 36 -12.29 -9.12 3.84
CA LYS A 36 -12.09 -10.43 3.21
C LYS A 36 -10.66 -10.62 2.70
N ILE A 37 -10.02 -9.54 2.22
CA ILE A 37 -8.65 -9.59 1.71
C ILE A 37 -7.64 -9.70 2.86
N LEU A 38 -7.86 -8.97 3.96
CA LEU A 38 -6.84 -8.75 4.99
C LEU A 38 -6.93 -9.73 6.16
N SER A 39 -8.14 -10.21 6.52
CA SER A 39 -8.35 -11.00 7.76
C SER A 39 -7.59 -12.32 7.83
N SER A 40 -7.16 -12.86 6.69
CA SER A 40 -6.32 -14.06 6.67
C SER A 40 -4.82 -13.76 6.89
N PHE A 41 -4.41 -12.50 6.82
CA PHE A 41 -3.01 -12.09 6.84
C PHE A 41 -2.63 -11.24 8.04
N VAL A 42 -3.60 -10.54 8.60
CA VAL A 42 -3.43 -9.56 9.70
C VAL A 42 -4.12 -10.04 10.95
N LYS A 43 -3.48 -9.87 12.10
CA LYS A 43 -3.97 -10.31 13.41
C LYS A 43 -4.14 -9.12 14.38
N ALA A 44 -4.89 -9.34 15.44
CA ALA A 44 -4.95 -8.40 16.55
C ALA A 44 -3.55 -8.19 17.15
N GLY A 45 -3.20 -6.94 17.46
CA GLY A 45 -1.91 -6.56 17.99
C GLY A 45 -0.81 -6.33 16.95
N ASP A 46 -1.03 -6.64 15.65
CA ASP A 46 -0.02 -6.45 14.62
C ASP A 46 0.35 -4.96 14.43
N THR A 47 1.63 -4.72 14.13
CA THR A 47 2.14 -3.42 13.66
C THR A 47 2.21 -3.45 12.14
N ILE A 48 1.48 -2.54 11.49
CA ILE A 48 1.24 -2.54 10.04
C ILE A 48 1.77 -1.28 9.40
N LEU A 49 2.35 -1.43 8.20
CA LEU A 49 2.70 -0.33 7.31
C LEU A 49 1.79 -0.38 6.07
N ASP A 50 0.97 0.65 5.92
CA ASP A 50 0.11 0.88 4.76
C ASP A 50 0.76 1.96 3.88
N ILE A 51 1.35 1.56 2.75
CA ILE A 51 2.08 2.47 1.86
C ILE A 51 1.20 2.86 0.67
N GLY A 52 1.03 4.17 0.46
CA GLY A 52 0.07 4.70 -0.50
C GLY A 52 -1.37 4.48 -0.03
N PRO A 53 -1.72 4.90 1.22
CA PRO A 53 -3.02 4.61 1.86
C PRO A 53 -4.20 5.26 1.13
N GLY A 54 -3.92 6.25 0.27
CA GLY A 54 -4.96 7.04 -0.37
C GLY A 54 -5.89 7.69 0.65
N MET A 55 -7.19 7.52 0.45
CA MET A 55 -8.21 8.05 1.36
C MET A 55 -8.52 7.11 2.54
N GLY A 56 -7.69 6.09 2.79
CA GLY A 56 -7.81 5.17 3.90
C GLY A 56 -8.70 3.95 3.65
N TYR A 57 -8.90 3.57 2.39
CA TYR A 57 -9.75 2.44 2.02
C TYR A 57 -9.34 1.14 2.73
N PHE A 58 -8.05 0.88 2.82
CA PHE A 58 -7.47 -0.25 3.57
C PHE A 58 -7.03 0.13 4.99
N THR A 59 -6.59 1.37 5.21
CA THR A 59 -6.09 1.85 6.50
C THR A 59 -7.08 1.62 7.65
N PHE A 60 -8.38 1.98 7.45
CA PHE A 60 -9.39 1.81 8.49
C PHE A 60 -9.73 0.34 8.77
N PRO A 61 -9.94 -0.53 7.78
CA PRO A 61 -10.05 -1.96 8.02
C PRO A 61 -8.83 -2.57 8.71
N LEU A 62 -7.60 -2.19 8.34
CA LEU A 62 -6.38 -2.60 9.02
C LEU A 62 -6.40 -2.21 10.50
N SER A 63 -6.73 -0.96 10.79
CA SER A 63 -6.89 -0.44 12.16
C SER A 63 -7.91 -1.23 12.97
N GLN A 64 -9.05 -1.59 12.38
CA GLN A 64 -10.08 -2.37 13.05
C GLN A 64 -9.66 -3.83 13.30
N ILE A 65 -8.96 -4.46 12.34
CA ILE A 65 -8.48 -5.84 12.49
C ILE A 65 -7.39 -5.92 13.57
N THR A 66 -6.44 -4.97 13.58
CA THR A 66 -5.37 -4.98 14.58
C THR A 66 -5.86 -4.62 15.97
N GLY A 67 -6.96 -3.87 16.07
CA GLY A 67 -7.53 -3.44 17.35
C GLY A 67 -6.66 -2.44 18.10
N PRO A 68 -7.03 -2.12 19.36
CA PRO A 68 -6.37 -1.05 20.14
C PRO A 68 -4.91 -1.36 20.50
N ASP A 69 -4.55 -2.63 20.62
CA ASP A 69 -3.17 -3.06 20.93
C ASP A 69 -2.26 -3.09 19.69
N GLY A 70 -2.84 -2.98 18.48
CA GLY A 70 -2.11 -2.91 17.23
C GLY A 70 -1.85 -1.47 16.80
N LYS A 71 -1.08 -1.33 15.72
CA LYS A 71 -0.69 -0.03 15.17
C LYS A 71 -0.68 -0.06 13.66
N VAL A 72 -1.23 0.97 13.02
CA VAL A 72 -1.12 1.18 11.58
C VAL A 72 -0.35 2.47 11.32
N ILE A 73 0.75 2.40 10.56
CA ILE A 73 1.42 3.58 10.02
C ILE A 73 1.02 3.70 8.55
N ALA A 74 0.36 4.80 8.22
CA ALA A 74 -0.04 5.15 6.87
C ALA A 74 1.03 6.09 6.26
N LEU A 75 1.79 5.59 5.29
CA LEU A 75 2.93 6.26 4.68
C LEU A 75 2.59 6.73 3.26
N ASP A 76 2.69 8.01 2.99
CA ASP A 76 2.44 8.57 1.65
C ASP A 76 3.46 9.65 1.30
N ILE A 77 3.77 9.80 0.01
CA ILE A 77 4.61 10.86 -0.53
C ILE A 77 3.83 12.17 -0.74
N GLN A 78 2.50 12.08 -0.82
CA GLN A 78 1.63 13.22 -1.07
C GLN A 78 1.08 13.81 0.23
N GLU A 79 1.62 14.95 0.66
CA GLU A 79 1.14 15.66 1.86
C GLU A 79 -0.37 15.98 1.81
N GLY A 80 -0.88 16.35 0.63
CA GLY A 80 -2.30 16.63 0.44
C GLY A 80 -3.21 15.42 0.67
N MET A 81 -2.70 14.19 0.40
CA MET A 81 -3.39 12.95 0.67
C MET A 81 -3.43 12.68 2.19
N LEU A 82 -2.28 12.81 2.85
CA LEU A 82 -2.18 12.64 4.31
C LEU A 82 -3.07 13.62 5.07
N LYS A 83 -3.11 14.90 4.70
CA LYS A 83 -4.00 15.90 5.32
C LYS A 83 -5.50 15.53 5.24
N ARG A 84 -5.92 14.86 4.17
CA ARG A 84 -7.29 14.37 4.01
C ARG A 84 -7.55 13.12 4.84
N LEU A 85 -6.60 12.20 4.84
CA LEU A 85 -6.67 11.00 5.67
C LEU A 85 -6.69 11.37 7.15
N GLU A 86 -5.88 12.35 7.58
CA GLU A 86 -5.85 12.87 8.95
C GLU A 86 -7.23 13.34 9.43
N LYS A 87 -7.91 14.15 8.62
CA LYS A 87 -9.28 14.59 8.93
C LYS A 87 -10.22 13.40 9.14
N LYS A 88 -10.10 12.35 8.32
CA LYS A 88 -10.93 11.13 8.46
C LYS A 88 -10.56 10.36 9.74
N VAL A 89 -9.26 10.23 10.06
CA VAL A 89 -8.76 9.59 11.29
C VAL A 89 -9.32 10.29 12.53
N MET A 90 -9.22 11.63 12.56
CA MET A 90 -9.77 12.44 13.65
C MET A 90 -11.29 12.31 13.78
N ASN A 91 -12.03 12.41 12.68
CA ASN A 91 -13.49 12.29 12.67
C ASN A 91 -13.98 10.92 13.13
N LYS A 92 -13.24 9.86 12.79
CA LYS A 92 -13.53 8.47 13.19
C LYS A 92 -12.98 8.11 14.58
N LYS A 93 -12.22 9.02 15.23
CA LYS A 93 -11.53 8.79 16.51
C LYS A 93 -10.69 7.50 16.48
N THR A 94 -9.92 7.33 15.39
CA THR A 94 -9.10 6.13 15.19
C THR A 94 -7.73 6.37 15.81
N GLU A 95 -7.49 5.85 17.02
CA GLU A 95 -6.31 6.20 17.84
C GLU A 95 -5.06 5.42 17.45
N ASN A 96 -5.21 4.23 16.87
CA ASN A 96 -4.10 3.35 16.49
C ASN A 96 -3.55 3.58 15.08
N VAL A 97 -3.99 4.65 14.39
CA VAL A 97 -3.47 5.06 13.07
C VAL A 97 -2.56 6.26 13.22
N LYS A 98 -1.32 6.14 12.72
CA LYS A 98 -0.36 7.25 12.60
C LYS A 98 -0.07 7.53 11.13
N LEU A 99 0.08 8.82 10.80
CA LEU A 99 0.39 9.26 9.45
C LEU A 99 1.86 9.67 9.37
N LYS A 100 2.53 9.28 8.29
CA LYS A 100 3.93 9.61 8.04
C LYS A 100 4.12 10.08 6.61
N LEU A 101 4.72 11.25 6.44
CA LEU A 101 5.13 11.74 5.13
C LEU A 101 6.43 11.04 4.72
N TYR A 102 6.47 10.54 3.49
CA TYR A 102 7.62 9.91 2.87
C TYR A 102 8.32 10.91 1.94
N ASP A 103 9.63 11.03 2.08
CA ASP A 103 10.43 11.98 1.28
C ASP A 103 10.83 11.45 -0.12
N GLY A 104 10.46 10.21 -0.44
CA GLY A 104 10.82 9.53 -1.68
C GLY A 104 12.14 8.75 -1.62
N ILE A 105 12.86 8.80 -0.49
CA ILE A 105 14.17 8.18 -0.30
C ILE A 105 14.17 7.24 0.90
N ASN A 106 13.88 7.76 2.09
CA ASN A 106 13.91 7.00 3.34
C ASN A 106 12.52 6.98 3.99
N PHE A 107 12.12 5.83 4.53
CA PHE A 107 10.87 5.76 5.31
C PHE A 107 11.00 6.49 6.65
N ASP A 108 12.23 6.61 7.18
CA ASP A 108 12.50 7.22 8.47
C ASP A 108 11.57 6.64 9.56
N LEU A 109 11.53 5.31 9.63
CA LEU A 109 10.74 4.50 10.54
C LEU A 109 11.66 3.63 11.38
N VAL A 110 11.50 3.70 12.69
CA VAL A 110 12.24 2.86 13.65
C VAL A 110 11.50 1.54 13.93
N GLU A 111 10.20 1.55 13.71
CA GLU A 111 9.34 0.39 13.92
C GLU A 111 9.64 -0.73 12.92
N LYS A 112 9.40 -1.97 13.35
CA LYS A 112 9.38 -3.15 12.49
C LYS A 112 7.94 -3.65 12.36
N PHE A 113 7.58 -4.06 11.16
CA PHE A 113 6.21 -4.36 10.79
C PHE A 113 5.97 -5.87 10.66
N ASP A 114 4.85 -6.32 11.21
CA ASP A 114 4.32 -7.67 11.02
C ASP A 114 3.75 -7.83 9.61
N PHE A 115 3.13 -6.74 9.11
CA PHE A 115 2.53 -6.71 7.80
C PHE A 115 2.78 -5.39 7.07
N ILE A 116 3.10 -5.47 5.78
CA ILE A 116 3.22 -4.31 4.88
C ILE A 116 2.20 -4.47 3.75
N LEU A 117 1.43 -3.42 3.48
CA LEU A 117 0.50 -3.35 2.37
C LEU A 117 1.00 -2.40 1.29
N LEU A 118 1.10 -2.90 0.05
CA LEU A 118 1.35 -2.14 -1.18
C LEU A 118 0.18 -2.40 -2.13
N PHE A 119 -0.87 -1.58 -2.06
CA PHE A 119 -2.08 -1.81 -2.84
C PHE A 119 -2.28 -0.73 -3.91
N TRP A 120 -2.05 -1.11 -5.17
CA TRP A 120 -2.18 -0.26 -6.36
C TRP A 120 -1.24 0.96 -6.36
N MET A 121 -0.04 0.82 -5.78
CA MET A 121 0.91 1.93 -5.69
C MET A 121 2.36 1.58 -6.11
N TYR A 122 2.76 0.29 -6.07
CA TYR A 122 4.15 -0.08 -6.28
C TYR A 122 4.66 0.23 -7.71
N HIS A 123 3.77 0.24 -8.69
CA HIS A 123 4.10 0.66 -10.07
C HIS A 123 4.50 2.13 -10.18
N GLU A 124 4.10 2.99 -9.24
CA GLU A 124 4.43 4.41 -9.18
C GLU A 124 5.81 4.70 -8.56
N VAL A 125 6.42 3.71 -7.92
CA VAL A 125 7.72 3.86 -7.26
C VAL A 125 8.82 4.07 -8.28
N ARG A 126 9.48 5.24 -8.23
CA ARG A 126 10.54 5.64 -9.18
C ARG A 126 11.84 4.88 -8.93
N ASN A 127 12.33 4.88 -7.70
CA ASN A 127 13.57 4.22 -7.31
C ASN A 127 13.30 2.90 -6.56
N LYS A 128 12.91 1.87 -7.32
CA LYS A 128 12.60 0.56 -6.74
C LYS A 128 13.74 -0.05 -5.91
N PRO A 129 15.02 -0.01 -6.32
CA PRO A 129 16.10 -0.56 -5.50
C PRO A 129 16.19 0.06 -4.11
N VAL A 130 16.11 1.38 -3.98
CA VAL A 130 16.13 2.08 -2.70
C VAL A 130 14.88 1.72 -1.89
N PHE A 131 13.70 1.77 -2.51
CA PHE A 131 12.44 1.43 -1.88
C PHE A 131 12.42 -0.02 -1.35
N ILE A 132 12.95 -0.98 -2.11
CA ILE A 132 13.06 -2.38 -1.69
C ILE A 132 13.99 -2.53 -0.48
N LYS A 133 15.10 -1.78 -0.45
CA LYS A 133 16.00 -1.76 0.72
C LYS A 133 15.27 -1.27 1.96
N GLU A 134 14.49 -0.21 1.84
CA GLU A 134 13.67 0.31 2.94
C GLU A 134 12.62 -0.72 3.40
N LEU A 135 11.87 -1.33 2.47
CA LEU A 135 10.92 -2.41 2.79
C LEU A 135 11.61 -3.54 3.59
N LYS A 136 12.78 -3.97 3.10
CA LYS A 136 13.55 -5.04 3.77
C LYS A 136 14.03 -4.60 5.15
N SER A 137 14.39 -3.34 5.33
CA SER A 137 14.86 -2.81 6.61
C SER A 137 13.76 -2.83 7.68
N VAL A 138 12.50 -2.52 7.30
CA VAL A 138 11.39 -2.34 8.25
C VAL A 138 10.50 -3.57 8.42
N LEU A 139 10.49 -4.52 7.49
CA LEU A 139 9.73 -5.77 7.66
C LEU A 139 10.38 -6.64 8.75
N LYS A 140 9.60 -7.24 9.64
CA LYS A 140 10.09 -8.23 10.62
C LYS A 140 10.58 -9.51 9.89
N PRO A 141 11.42 -10.35 10.51
CA PRO A 141 11.85 -11.62 9.91
C PRO A 141 10.66 -12.49 9.45
N GLU A 142 9.66 -12.66 10.31
CA GLU A 142 8.43 -13.43 10.04
C GLU A 142 7.32 -12.57 9.42
N GLY A 143 7.59 -11.31 9.14
CA GLY A 143 6.62 -10.36 8.58
C GLY A 143 6.23 -10.71 7.16
N LYS A 144 5.01 -10.35 6.78
CA LYS A 144 4.45 -10.55 5.45
C LYS A 144 4.23 -9.23 4.72
N MET A 145 4.34 -9.26 3.40
CA MET A 145 4.10 -8.09 2.56
C MET A 145 3.17 -8.48 1.41
N LEU A 146 1.98 -7.86 1.38
CA LEU A 146 1.03 -8.00 0.28
C LEU A 146 1.29 -6.92 -0.78
N ILE A 147 1.56 -7.36 -2.00
CA ILE A 147 1.66 -6.48 -3.17
C ILE A 147 0.50 -6.83 -4.09
N ALA A 148 -0.35 -5.84 -4.36
CA ALA A 148 -1.44 -5.95 -5.32
C ALA A 148 -1.38 -4.79 -6.32
N GLU A 149 -1.40 -5.10 -7.61
CA GLU A 149 -1.31 -4.11 -8.69
C GLU A 149 -2.53 -4.19 -9.61
N PRO A 150 -3.04 -3.05 -10.12
CA PRO A 150 -4.26 -3.04 -10.94
C PRO A 150 -4.02 -3.77 -12.27
N GLY A 151 -4.77 -4.84 -12.49
CA GLY A 151 -4.61 -5.72 -13.67
C GLY A 151 -4.87 -5.04 -15.00
N ILE A 152 -5.66 -3.96 -15.01
CA ILE A 152 -5.96 -3.16 -16.21
C ILE A 152 -4.79 -2.24 -16.57
N HIS A 153 -4.11 -1.70 -15.56
CA HIS A 153 -3.07 -0.68 -15.73
C HIS A 153 -1.66 -1.29 -15.79
N VAL A 154 -1.40 -2.33 -14.98
CA VAL A 154 -0.10 -3.01 -14.92
C VAL A 154 -0.18 -4.34 -15.67
N SER A 155 0.56 -4.45 -16.77
CA SER A 155 0.61 -5.70 -17.55
C SER A 155 1.27 -6.83 -16.72
N GLY A 156 0.96 -8.09 -17.07
CA GLY A 156 1.58 -9.26 -16.41
C GLY A 156 3.11 -9.23 -16.49
N LYS A 157 3.68 -8.80 -17.63
CA LYS A 157 5.14 -8.64 -17.79
C LYS A 157 5.70 -7.62 -16.79
N LYS A 158 5.13 -6.40 -16.74
CA LYS A 158 5.58 -5.34 -15.81
C LYS A 158 5.47 -5.79 -14.34
N PHE A 159 4.39 -6.49 -14.00
CA PHE A 159 4.21 -7.04 -12.66
C PHE A 159 5.31 -8.05 -12.34
N ASN A 160 5.55 -9.04 -13.21
CA ASN A 160 6.58 -10.05 -13.00
C ASN A 160 7.99 -9.45 -12.92
N ASP A 161 8.31 -8.47 -13.77
CA ASP A 161 9.59 -7.75 -13.72
C ASP A 161 9.76 -7.03 -12.36
N SER A 162 8.69 -6.42 -11.83
CA SER A 162 8.70 -5.78 -10.50
C SER A 162 8.88 -6.78 -9.37
N ILE A 163 8.22 -7.95 -9.43
CA ILE A 163 8.37 -9.01 -8.43
C ILE A 163 9.76 -9.63 -8.49
N LYS A 164 10.35 -9.75 -9.69
CA LYS A 164 11.72 -10.23 -9.86
C LYS A 164 12.72 -9.35 -9.09
N LEU A 165 12.59 -8.03 -9.12
CA LEU A 165 13.47 -7.14 -8.35
C LEU A 165 13.41 -7.43 -6.84
N LEU A 166 12.23 -7.74 -6.31
CA LEU A 166 12.06 -8.12 -4.91
C LEU A 166 12.69 -9.47 -4.59
N THR A 167 12.51 -10.47 -5.47
CA THR A 167 13.12 -11.79 -5.27
C THR A 167 14.64 -11.73 -5.36
N ASP A 168 15.19 -10.94 -6.29
CA ASP A 168 16.64 -10.71 -6.41
C ASP A 168 17.21 -10.01 -5.14
N ALA A 169 16.38 -9.20 -4.46
CA ALA A 169 16.74 -8.56 -3.19
C ALA A 169 16.58 -9.46 -1.95
N GLY A 170 16.17 -10.72 -2.12
CA GLY A 170 16.06 -11.70 -1.04
C GLY A 170 14.68 -11.77 -0.38
N PHE A 171 13.62 -11.44 -1.11
CA PHE A 171 12.26 -11.81 -0.73
C PHE A 171 11.85 -13.12 -1.44
N ILE A 172 10.91 -13.85 -0.86
CA ILE A 172 10.30 -15.04 -1.48
C ILE A 172 8.79 -14.82 -1.59
N ILE A 173 8.19 -15.41 -2.62
CA ILE A 173 6.72 -15.45 -2.76
C ILE A 173 6.21 -16.59 -1.87
N SER A 174 5.40 -16.26 -0.87
CA SER A 174 4.77 -17.27 -0.01
C SER A 174 3.39 -17.69 -0.52
N GLU A 175 2.62 -16.75 -1.10
CA GLU A 175 1.26 -16.99 -1.58
C GLU A 175 0.95 -16.12 -2.81
N LYS A 176 -0.08 -16.53 -3.59
CA LYS A 176 -0.65 -15.74 -4.69
C LYS A 176 -2.15 -15.55 -4.49
N PRO A 177 -2.55 -14.64 -3.60
CA PRO A 177 -3.96 -14.44 -3.30
C PRO A 177 -4.74 -13.95 -4.53
N GLN A 178 -5.96 -14.46 -4.70
CA GLN A 178 -6.86 -14.02 -5.76
C GLN A 178 -7.60 -12.77 -5.30
N ILE A 179 -7.23 -11.62 -5.85
CA ILE A 179 -7.84 -10.32 -5.56
C ILE A 179 -8.44 -9.77 -6.84
N ALA A 180 -9.74 -9.50 -6.82
CA ALA A 180 -10.45 -9.00 -7.99
C ALA A 180 -9.78 -7.76 -8.58
N LEU A 181 -9.70 -7.69 -9.91
CA LEU A 181 -9.07 -6.61 -10.68
C LEU A 181 -7.58 -6.40 -10.44
N SER A 182 -6.91 -7.32 -9.70
CA SER A 182 -5.52 -7.17 -9.32
C SER A 182 -4.67 -8.39 -9.67
N ARG A 183 -3.38 -8.14 -9.91
CA ARG A 183 -2.31 -9.14 -9.81
C ARG A 183 -1.71 -9.03 -8.43
N ALA A 184 -1.71 -10.11 -7.66
CA ALA A 184 -1.28 -10.04 -6.28
C ALA A 184 -0.30 -11.16 -5.91
N VAL A 185 0.62 -10.84 -5.01
CA VAL A 185 1.53 -11.79 -4.36
C VAL A 185 1.69 -11.42 -2.90
N MET A 186 1.83 -12.43 -2.05
CA MET A 186 2.31 -12.30 -0.69
C MET A 186 3.79 -12.64 -0.67
N MET A 187 4.58 -11.79 -0.04
CA MET A 187 6.04 -11.96 0.05
C MET A 187 6.50 -11.96 1.50
N GLN A 188 7.61 -12.63 1.74
CA GLN A 188 8.31 -12.71 3.03
C GLN A 188 9.82 -12.55 2.79
N LYS A 189 10.59 -12.26 3.83
CA LYS A 189 12.05 -12.37 3.76
C LYS A 189 12.46 -13.83 3.58
N LYS A 190 13.56 -14.02 2.85
CA LYS A 190 14.21 -15.31 2.72
C LYS A 190 14.97 -15.63 4.00
#